data_9c0354f2fc2a4ea3bdb95ee8aa4de2be
#
_entry.id   9c0354f2fc2a4ea3bdb95ee8aa4de2be
#
_cell.length_a   1.000
_cell.length_b   1.000
_cell.length_c   1.000
_cell.angle_alpha   90.00
_cell.angle_beta   90.00
_cell.angle_gamma   90.00
#
_symmetry.space_group_name_H-M   'P 1'
#
loop_
_entity.id
_entity.type
_entity.pdbx_description
1 polymer ?
#
loop_
_entity_poly.entity_id
_entity_poly.type
_entity_poly.pdbx_seq_one_letter_code
_entity_poly.pdbx_strand_id
1 'polypeptide(L)'
;MFEGEPWVVVWAVPKRPLDVPCWLMVNHIDRGWELPGGKITEGESFDITALRELFEEAGVLGTATDYDENILPKGTVVRVEIDEEPQPYGWESEDEKISEVGWCVEIPGELYWGEKEIQRLLDHDWSTSRSLAS
;
A
#
# COMPACT_ATOMS: atom_id res chain seq x y z
N MET A 1 -8.05 -4.51 16.34
CA MET A 1 -8.15 -5.78 15.67
C MET A 1 -9.28 -5.78 14.66
N PHE A 2 -9.14 -6.52 13.58
CA PHE A 2 -10.10 -6.46 12.46
C PHE A 2 -10.99 -7.69 12.41
N GLU A 3 -11.36 -8.22 13.56
CA GLU A 3 -12.24 -9.38 13.63
C GLU A 3 -13.51 -9.16 12.85
N GLY A 4 -13.79 -10.10 11.96
CA GLY A 4 -15.02 -10.10 11.19
C GLY A 4 -15.07 -9.07 10.07
N GLU A 5 -14.07 -8.20 9.94
CA GLU A 5 -14.07 -7.19 8.89
C GLU A 5 -12.89 -7.39 7.95
N PRO A 6 -13.15 -7.65 6.66
CA PRO A 6 -12.08 -7.78 5.69
C PRO A 6 -11.38 -6.45 5.46
N TRP A 7 -10.07 -6.50 5.43
CA TRP A 7 -9.21 -5.32 5.28
C TRP A 7 -8.18 -5.55 4.19
N VAL A 8 -7.86 -4.50 3.45
CA VAL A 8 -6.84 -4.53 2.41
C VAL A 8 -5.71 -3.58 2.76
N VAL A 9 -4.48 -4.03 2.58
CA VAL A 9 -3.27 -3.21 2.69
C VAL A 9 -2.65 -3.12 1.29
N VAL A 10 -2.27 -1.93 0.87
CA VAL A 10 -1.75 -1.71 -0.48
C VAL A 10 -0.24 -1.61 -0.45
N TRP A 11 0.42 -2.50 -1.19
CA TRP A 11 1.87 -2.44 -1.42
C TRP A 11 2.09 -1.87 -2.82
N ALA A 12 2.20 -0.54 -2.89
CA ALA A 12 2.32 0.17 -4.17
C ALA A 12 3.79 0.43 -4.48
N VAL A 13 4.22 -0.04 -5.63
CA VAL A 13 5.61 0.03 -6.06
C VAL A 13 5.70 0.60 -7.48
N PRO A 14 6.84 1.14 -7.89
CA PRO A 14 7.00 1.61 -9.26
C PRO A 14 6.92 0.44 -10.24
N LYS A 15 6.23 0.64 -11.35
CA LYS A 15 6.19 -0.36 -12.43
C LYS A 15 7.59 -0.60 -12.98
N ARG A 16 8.38 0.45 -13.09
CA ARG A 16 9.79 0.38 -13.49
C ARG A 16 10.64 0.43 -12.20
N PRO A 17 11.18 -0.73 -11.76
CA PRO A 17 11.91 -0.78 -10.50
C PRO A 17 13.13 0.13 -10.51
N LEU A 18 13.41 0.68 -9.33
CA LEU A 18 14.63 1.44 -9.09
C LEU A 18 15.75 0.49 -8.61
N ASP A 19 16.96 1.03 -8.48
CA ASP A 19 18.09 0.26 -7.94
C ASP A 19 17.94 -0.05 -6.45
N VAL A 20 17.05 0.67 -5.78
CA VAL A 20 16.76 0.48 -4.36
C VAL A 20 15.28 0.15 -4.20
N PRO A 21 14.89 -0.50 -3.11
CA PRO A 21 13.48 -0.70 -2.82
C PRO A 21 12.76 0.64 -2.75
N CYS A 22 11.53 0.69 -3.28
CA CYS A 22 10.75 1.92 -3.30
C CYS A 22 9.27 1.55 -3.20
N TRP A 23 8.57 2.16 -2.27
CA TRP A 23 7.14 1.90 -2.06
C TRP A 23 6.48 3.19 -1.59
N LEU A 24 5.16 3.24 -1.71
CA LEU A 24 4.38 4.42 -1.39
C LEU A 24 3.76 4.32 0.00
N MET A 25 3.82 5.42 0.75
CA MET A 25 3.18 5.51 2.06
C MET A 25 2.40 6.81 2.18
N VAL A 26 1.47 6.83 3.13
CA VAL A 26 0.68 8.01 3.47
C VAL A 26 0.91 8.35 4.92
N ASN A 27 0.92 9.66 5.24
CA ASN A 27 1.11 10.12 6.61
C ASN A 27 -0.26 10.52 7.19
N HIS A 28 -0.80 9.67 8.04
CA HIS A 28 -2.09 9.93 8.67
C HIS A 28 -1.91 10.97 9.79
N ILE A 29 -2.76 11.97 9.82
CA ILE A 29 -2.61 13.11 10.74
C ILE A 29 -2.59 12.71 12.21
N ASP A 30 -3.27 11.62 12.57
CA ASP A 30 -3.35 11.17 13.97
C ASP A 30 -2.41 10.02 14.27
N ARG A 31 -1.97 9.27 13.26
CA ARG A 31 -1.24 8.02 13.46
C ARG A 31 0.20 8.04 12.97
N GLY A 32 0.50 8.78 11.91
CA GLY A 32 1.83 8.78 11.29
C GLY A 32 1.86 7.98 9.99
N TRP A 33 3.06 7.61 9.57
CA TRP A 33 3.25 6.93 8.28
C TRP A 33 2.71 5.51 8.31
N GLU A 34 1.97 5.17 7.28
CA GLU A 34 1.37 3.85 7.12
C GLU A 34 1.20 3.52 5.64
N LEU A 35 0.97 2.25 5.35
CA LEU A 35 0.63 1.84 4.00
C LEU A 35 -0.83 2.22 3.72
N PRO A 36 -1.15 2.59 2.47
CA PRO A 36 -2.56 2.83 2.12
C PRO A 36 -3.38 1.56 2.35
N GLY A 37 -4.65 1.74 2.61
CA GLY A 37 -5.54 0.60 2.79
C GLY A 37 -6.86 0.98 3.41
N GLY A 38 -7.70 -0.01 3.58
CA GLY A 38 -9.00 0.18 4.17
C GLY A 38 -9.87 -1.06 4.09
N LYS A 39 -11.11 -0.90 4.52
CA LYS A 39 -12.07 -2.00 4.51
C LYS A 39 -12.56 -2.30 3.10
N ILE A 40 -12.79 -3.59 2.85
CA ILE A 40 -13.48 -4.01 1.65
C ILE A 40 -14.95 -3.67 1.83
N THR A 41 -15.51 -2.87 0.93
CA THR A 41 -16.94 -2.57 0.97
C THR A 41 -17.71 -3.66 0.24
N GLU A 42 -18.99 -3.76 0.57
CA GLU A 42 -19.86 -4.79 0.00
C GLU A 42 -19.85 -4.71 -1.52
N GLY A 43 -19.61 -5.85 -2.15
CA GLY A 43 -19.58 -5.95 -3.61
C GLY A 43 -18.21 -5.68 -4.24
N GLU A 44 -17.21 -5.29 -3.44
CA GLU A 44 -15.86 -5.07 -3.96
C GLU A 44 -15.00 -6.33 -3.80
N SER A 45 -14.10 -6.53 -4.77
CA SER A 45 -13.03 -7.52 -4.66
C SER A 45 -11.81 -6.85 -4.02
N PHE A 46 -10.80 -7.65 -3.64
CA PHE A 46 -9.56 -7.14 -3.03
C PHE A 46 -8.87 -6.09 -3.89
N ASP A 47 -8.76 -6.35 -5.19
CA ASP A 47 -8.06 -5.46 -6.11
C ASP A 47 -8.82 -4.14 -6.30
N ILE A 48 -10.13 -4.19 -6.40
CA ILE A 48 -10.95 -2.98 -6.53
C ILE A 48 -10.82 -2.12 -5.28
N THR A 49 -10.89 -2.73 -4.09
CA THR A 49 -10.71 -2.01 -2.84
C THR A 49 -9.33 -1.36 -2.77
N ALA A 50 -8.29 -2.11 -3.15
CA ALA A 50 -6.92 -1.60 -3.12
C ALA A 50 -6.76 -0.37 -4.02
N LEU A 51 -7.27 -0.46 -5.24
CA LEU A 51 -7.17 0.65 -6.20
C LEU A 51 -7.98 1.87 -5.76
N ARG A 52 -9.16 1.64 -5.19
CA ARG A 52 -9.99 2.73 -4.68
C ARG A 52 -9.33 3.44 -3.49
N GLU A 53 -8.86 2.67 -2.51
CA GLU A 53 -8.20 3.23 -1.33
C GLU A 53 -6.92 3.99 -1.71
N LEU A 54 -6.14 3.43 -2.64
CA LEU A 54 -4.93 4.08 -3.12
C LEU A 54 -5.25 5.43 -3.77
N PHE A 55 -6.29 5.47 -4.60
CA PHE A 55 -6.69 6.72 -5.25
C PHE A 55 -7.23 7.73 -4.23
N GLU A 56 -8.07 7.30 -3.31
CA GLU A 56 -8.65 8.19 -2.29
C GLU A 56 -7.59 8.79 -1.38
N GLU A 57 -6.62 7.98 -0.96
CA GLU A 57 -5.60 8.43 0.01
C GLU A 57 -4.39 9.08 -0.65
N ALA A 58 -3.96 8.60 -1.78
CA ALA A 58 -2.73 9.05 -2.42
C ALA A 58 -2.91 9.79 -3.73
N GLY A 59 -4.09 9.70 -4.34
CA GLY A 59 -4.36 10.39 -5.60
C GLY A 59 -3.68 9.77 -6.81
N VAL A 60 -3.23 8.53 -6.71
CA VAL A 60 -2.53 7.87 -7.81
C VAL A 60 -3.33 6.69 -8.33
N LEU A 61 -3.11 6.37 -9.59
CA LEU A 61 -3.71 5.23 -10.26
C LEU A 61 -2.64 4.18 -10.50
N GLY A 62 -3.04 2.91 -10.45
CA GLY A 62 -2.11 1.81 -10.66
C GLY A 62 -2.81 0.58 -11.17
N THR A 63 -2.04 -0.48 -11.34
CA THR A 63 -2.53 -1.78 -11.77
C THR A 63 -2.24 -2.79 -10.66
N ALA A 64 -3.27 -3.45 -10.15
CA ALA A 64 -3.11 -4.50 -9.16
C ALA A 64 -2.55 -5.74 -9.87
N THR A 65 -1.45 -6.27 -9.37
CA THR A 65 -0.74 -7.37 -10.00
C THR A 65 -0.82 -8.68 -9.24
N ASP A 66 -0.82 -8.61 -7.91
CA ASP A 66 -0.77 -9.79 -7.06
C ASP A 66 -1.48 -9.51 -5.74
N TYR A 67 -1.87 -10.57 -5.06
CA TYR A 67 -2.36 -10.44 -3.69
C TYR A 67 -1.93 -11.62 -2.84
N ASP A 68 -1.91 -11.41 -1.53
CA ASP A 68 -1.51 -12.43 -0.58
C ASP A 68 -2.22 -12.20 0.74
N GLU A 69 -2.84 -13.24 1.26
CA GLU A 69 -3.61 -13.18 2.50
C GLU A 69 -2.79 -13.56 3.72
N ASN A 70 -1.55 -13.99 3.52
CA ASN A 70 -0.74 -14.62 4.57
C ASN A 70 0.51 -13.84 4.98
N ILE A 71 0.82 -12.72 4.32
CA ILE A 71 2.03 -11.95 4.65
C ILE A 71 1.85 -11.21 5.98
N LEU A 72 0.72 -10.56 6.14
CA LEU A 72 0.41 -9.74 7.31
C LEU A 72 -0.84 -10.24 8.02
N PRO A 73 -0.86 -10.18 9.35
CA PRO A 73 -2.06 -10.58 10.09
C PRO A 73 -3.23 -9.60 9.94
N LYS A 74 -2.97 -8.39 9.46
CA LYS A 74 -3.97 -7.34 9.33
C LYS A 74 -5.01 -7.59 8.25
N GLY A 75 -4.64 -8.26 7.18
CA GLY A 75 -5.55 -8.45 6.07
C GLY A 75 -4.83 -8.86 4.81
N THR A 76 -5.52 -8.74 3.70
CA THR A 76 -4.97 -9.09 2.40
C THR A 76 -4.07 -7.97 1.89
N VAL A 77 -2.86 -8.31 1.50
CA VAL A 77 -1.95 -7.36 0.86
C VAL A 77 -2.15 -7.45 -0.64
N VAL A 78 -2.36 -6.31 -1.29
CA VAL A 78 -2.47 -6.24 -2.74
C VAL A 78 -1.29 -5.45 -3.26
N ARG A 79 -0.51 -6.06 -4.15
CA ARG A 79 0.60 -5.40 -4.81
C ARG A 79 0.06 -4.63 -6.01
N VAL A 80 0.42 -3.36 -6.08
CA VAL A 80 -0.04 -2.47 -7.14
C VAL A 80 1.17 -1.82 -7.79
N GLU A 81 1.22 -1.83 -9.12
CA GLU A 81 2.27 -1.15 -9.87
C GLU A 81 1.79 0.21 -10.32
N ILE A 82 2.60 1.23 -10.09
CA ILE A 82 2.32 2.62 -10.45
C ILE A 82 3.18 2.99 -11.65
N ASP A 83 2.54 3.52 -12.71
CA ASP A 83 3.26 3.92 -13.92
C ASP A 83 4.12 5.16 -13.74
N GLU A 84 3.67 6.10 -12.90
CA GLU A 84 4.39 7.33 -12.67
C GLU A 84 5.72 7.06 -11.99
N GLU A 85 6.77 7.76 -12.44
CA GLU A 85 8.08 7.62 -11.82
C GLU A 85 8.09 8.26 -10.44
N PRO A 86 8.68 7.58 -9.44
CA PRO A 86 8.79 8.16 -8.11
C PRO A 86 9.59 9.46 -8.11
N GLN A 87 9.12 10.42 -7.31
CA GLN A 87 9.77 11.69 -7.11
C GLN A 87 10.26 11.78 -5.66
N PRO A 88 11.33 12.55 -5.39
CA PRO A 88 11.90 12.60 -4.04
C PRO A 88 11.14 13.47 -3.05
N TYR A 89 10.07 14.11 -3.47
CA TYR A 89 9.27 14.95 -2.59
C TYR A 89 7.84 14.43 -2.52
N GLY A 90 7.20 14.68 -1.38
CA GLY A 90 5.82 14.29 -1.16
C GLY A 90 4.83 15.23 -1.81
N TRP A 91 3.57 14.87 -1.70
CA TRP A 91 2.48 15.71 -2.20
C TRP A 91 1.29 15.62 -1.24
N GLU A 92 0.36 16.57 -1.43
CA GLU A 92 -0.83 16.64 -0.60
C GLU A 92 -1.87 15.61 -1.04
N SER A 93 -2.59 15.07 -0.05
CA SER A 93 -3.73 14.20 -0.30
C SER A 93 -5.01 15.03 -0.29
N GLU A 94 -6.01 14.59 -1.04
CA GLU A 94 -7.35 15.16 -0.95
C GLU A 94 -8.12 14.61 0.24
N ASP A 95 -7.64 13.54 0.85
CA ASP A 95 -8.21 12.99 2.07
C ASP A 95 -7.73 13.83 3.26
N GLU A 96 -8.66 14.45 3.96
CA GLU A 96 -8.35 15.34 5.09
C GLU A 96 -7.57 14.65 6.21
N LYS A 97 -7.66 13.33 6.29
CA LYS A 97 -6.96 12.54 7.32
C LYS A 97 -5.50 12.26 6.95
N ILE A 98 -5.10 12.54 5.72
CA ILE A 98 -3.75 12.30 5.22
C ILE A 98 -3.07 13.65 5.01
N SER A 99 -1.99 13.90 5.75
CA SER A 99 -1.27 15.17 5.64
C SER A 99 -0.29 15.19 4.48
N GLU A 100 0.22 14.02 4.10
CA GLU A 100 1.23 13.93 3.05
C GLU A 100 1.28 12.53 2.47
N VAL A 101 1.64 12.42 1.21
CA VAL A 101 1.89 11.15 0.52
C VAL A 101 3.32 11.20 0.02
N GLY A 102 4.01 10.08 0.03
CA GLY A 102 5.37 10.06 -0.49
C GLY A 102 5.85 8.66 -0.84
N TRP A 103 6.87 8.65 -1.69
CA TRP A 103 7.61 7.44 -1.99
C TRP A 103 8.70 7.26 -0.94
N CYS A 104 8.85 6.05 -0.44
CA CYS A 104 9.84 5.72 0.58
C CYS A 104 10.88 4.77 0.00
N VAL A 105 12.14 5.00 0.32
CA VAL A 105 13.25 4.08 0.03
C VAL A 105 13.84 3.54 1.32
N GLU A 106 13.42 4.09 2.45
CA GLU A 106 13.79 3.66 3.80
C GLU A 106 12.54 3.67 4.65
N ILE A 107 12.51 2.84 5.69
CA ILE A 107 11.39 2.80 6.62
C ILE A 107 11.36 4.12 7.39
N PRO A 108 10.26 4.89 7.34
CA PRO A 108 10.21 6.18 8.06
C PRO A 108 10.21 5.99 9.56
N GLY A 109 10.71 7.03 10.27
CA GLY A 109 10.84 6.98 11.72
C GLY A 109 9.54 7.05 12.49
N GLU A 110 8.52 7.65 11.91
CA GLU A 110 7.21 7.84 12.57
C GLU A 110 6.16 6.91 11.99
N LEU A 111 6.37 5.62 12.13
CA LEU A 111 5.44 4.61 11.65
C LEU A 111 4.26 4.45 12.60
N TYR A 112 3.08 4.26 12.03
CA TYR A 112 1.90 3.88 12.79
C TYR A 112 2.01 2.44 13.28
N TRP A 113 2.47 1.51 12.41
CA TRP A 113 2.65 0.12 12.78
C TRP A 113 4.01 -0.38 12.30
N GLY A 114 4.44 -1.46 12.90
CA GLY A 114 5.82 -1.84 13.04
C GLY A 114 6.65 -2.01 11.79
N GLU A 115 7.93 -1.73 11.91
CA GLU A 115 8.86 -1.92 10.82
C GLU A 115 9.01 -3.40 10.41
N LYS A 116 8.68 -4.34 11.29
CA LYS A 116 8.71 -5.77 10.97
C LYS A 116 7.74 -6.11 9.84
N GLU A 117 6.57 -5.49 9.83
CA GLU A 117 5.57 -5.70 8.80
C GLU A 117 6.05 -5.16 7.45
N ILE A 118 6.63 -3.97 7.47
CA ILE A 118 7.23 -3.40 6.25
C ILE A 118 8.37 -4.29 5.76
N GLN A 119 9.20 -4.77 6.67
CA GLN A 119 10.33 -5.62 6.30
C GLN A 119 9.86 -6.94 5.68
N ARG A 120 8.77 -7.52 6.18
CA ARG A 120 8.17 -8.72 5.57
C ARG A 120 7.77 -8.48 4.12
N LEU A 121 7.22 -7.31 3.84
CA LEU A 121 6.81 -6.96 2.48
C LEU A 121 8.02 -6.74 1.58
N LEU A 122 9.07 -6.10 2.11
CA LEU A 122 10.32 -5.90 1.38
C LEU A 122 10.99 -7.23 1.03
N ASP A 123 10.92 -8.19 1.93
CA ASP A 123 11.57 -9.50 1.78
C ASP A 123 10.70 -10.52 1.05
N HIS A 124 9.44 -10.22 0.83
CA HIS A 124 8.50 -11.18 0.25
C HIS A 124 8.80 -11.49 -1.21
N ASP A 125 8.76 -12.76 -1.53
CA ASP A 125 8.88 -13.24 -2.91
C ASP A 125 7.49 -13.28 -3.54
N TRP A 126 7.16 -12.27 -4.34
CA TRP A 126 5.83 -12.14 -4.94
C TRP A 126 5.51 -13.23 -5.96
N SER A 127 6.51 -13.98 -6.42
CA SER A 127 6.24 -15.11 -7.31
C SER A 127 5.47 -16.23 -6.62
N THR A 128 5.46 -16.24 -5.27
CA THR A 128 4.71 -17.23 -4.49
C THR A 128 3.30 -16.78 -4.16
N SER A 129 2.96 -15.54 -4.46
CA SER A 129 1.63 -14.97 -4.21
C SER A 129 0.69 -15.25 -5.38
N ARG A 130 -0.59 -14.96 -5.19
CA ARG A 130 -1.58 -15.15 -6.25
C ARG A 130 -1.55 -14.00 -7.24
N SER A 131 -1.43 -14.35 -8.52
CA SER A 131 -1.42 -13.37 -9.59
C SER A 131 -2.84 -12.91 -9.91
N LEU A 132 -2.98 -11.60 -10.16
CA LEU A 132 -4.22 -11.02 -10.67
C LEU A 132 -4.18 -10.85 -12.19
N ALA A 133 -3.06 -11.20 -12.82
CA ALA A 133 -2.95 -11.18 -14.27
C ALA A 133 -3.83 -12.27 -14.88
N SER A 134 -4.54 -11.93 -15.91
CA SER A 134 -5.39 -12.87 -16.65
C SER A 134 -4.64 -13.52 -17.80
#